data_9edbf84af842e9423f9e308e70c161d1
#
_entry.id   9edbf84af842e9423f9e308e70c161d1
#
_cell.length_a   1.000
_cell.length_b   1.000
_cell.length_c   1.000
_cell.angle_alpha   90.00
_cell.angle_beta   90.00
_cell.angle_gamma   90.00
#
_symmetry.space_group_name_H-M   'P 1'
#
loop_
_entity.id
_entity.type
_entity.pdbx_description
1 polymer ?
#
loop_
_entity_poly.entity_id
_entity_poly.type
_entity_poly.pdbx_seq_one_letter_code
_entity_poly.pdbx_strand_id
1 'polypeptide(L)'
;MIGKPGGLGTALENRLSRAGANITTDSDDVDLTIGIASQEKCDLAILPEGMHSENSNLIITLSDVIIPNGGNNWGNGIIIDWVRKVKRGESPEHGSEIRYWVNVRDVADAIATISMSKEELVKTGKMKMCGRRGWEGKYVIEEIKLLWDRYTNAINHSHTKESLSNIPSPVRGIDSGGTSGPDFQSLHHALIDSGGEGWHPLVPLRTSLMEIIASLE
;
A
#
# COMPACT_ATOMS: atom_id res chain seq x y z
N MET A 1 -0.19 -0.96 -20.09
CA MET A 1 0.70 -0.69 -18.93
C MET A 1 2.09 -1.20 -19.22
N ILE A 2 3.12 -0.48 -18.80
CA ILE A 2 4.54 -0.72 -19.07
C ILE A 2 5.26 -1.11 -17.76
N GLY A 3 6.23 -2.04 -17.83
CA GLY A 3 7.08 -2.42 -16.70
C GLY A 3 6.73 -3.78 -16.07
N LYS A 4 7.13 -3.97 -14.80
CA LYS A 4 6.89 -5.21 -14.05
C LYS A 4 5.67 -5.05 -13.14
N PRO A 5 4.48 -5.42 -13.58
CA PRO A 5 3.25 -5.11 -12.85
C PRO A 5 3.20 -5.72 -11.44
N GLY A 6 3.66 -6.95 -11.24
CA GLY A 6 3.59 -7.61 -9.92
C GLY A 6 2.19 -7.49 -9.27
N GLY A 7 2.12 -7.62 -7.97
CA GLY A 7 0.85 -7.51 -7.23
C GLY A 7 0.19 -6.13 -7.31
N LEU A 8 0.97 -5.05 -7.41
CA LEU A 8 0.45 -3.70 -7.60
C LEU A 8 -0.21 -3.55 -8.98
N GLY A 9 0.45 -4.04 -10.04
CA GLY A 9 -0.10 -4.00 -11.39
C GLY A 9 -1.42 -4.75 -11.47
N THR A 10 -1.47 -5.96 -10.92
CA THR A 10 -2.71 -6.77 -10.88
C THR A 10 -3.83 -6.05 -10.11
N ALA A 11 -3.54 -5.42 -8.99
CA ALA A 11 -4.53 -4.65 -8.23
C ALA A 11 -5.06 -3.46 -9.04
N LEU A 12 -4.16 -2.74 -9.71
CA LEU A 12 -4.51 -1.59 -10.54
C LEU A 12 -5.32 -2.00 -11.78
N GLU A 13 -4.90 -3.06 -12.50
CA GLU A 13 -5.65 -3.61 -13.63
C GLU A 13 -7.08 -3.98 -13.24
N ASN A 14 -7.24 -4.71 -12.15
CA ASN A 14 -8.55 -5.08 -11.64
C ASN A 14 -9.40 -3.85 -11.29
N ARG A 15 -8.79 -2.82 -10.72
CA ARG A 15 -9.50 -1.61 -10.31
C ARG A 15 -9.92 -0.75 -11.52
N LEU A 16 -9.01 -0.56 -12.48
CA LEU A 16 -9.27 0.19 -13.71
C LEU A 16 -10.34 -0.52 -14.57
N SER A 17 -10.24 -1.84 -14.72
CA SER A 17 -11.25 -2.62 -15.46
C SER A 17 -12.65 -2.49 -14.86
N ARG A 18 -12.75 -2.50 -13.51
CA ARG A 18 -14.03 -2.26 -12.81
C ARG A 18 -14.54 -0.82 -12.98
N ALA A 19 -13.65 0.14 -13.20
CA ALA A 19 -14.00 1.52 -13.53
C ALA A 19 -14.40 1.72 -14.99
N GLY A 20 -14.31 0.65 -15.82
CA GLY A 20 -14.70 0.68 -17.23
C GLY A 20 -13.55 1.00 -18.19
N ALA A 21 -12.30 1.00 -17.75
CA ALA A 21 -11.15 1.19 -18.62
C ALA A 21 -10.84 -0.09 -19.41
N ASN A 22 -10.51 0.06 -20.68
CA ASN A 22 -9.87 -1.01 -21.46
C ASN A 22 -8.36 -0.97 -21.24
N ILE A 23 -7.78 -2.10 -20.84
CA ILE A 23 -6.36 -2.20 -20.54
C ILE A 23 -5.66 -3.00 -21.63
N THR A 24 -4.63 -2.41 -22.21
CA THR A 24 -3.78 -3.05 -23.23
C THR A 24 -2.31 -2.91 -22.86
N THR A 25 -1.49 -3.79 -23.41
CA THR A 25 -0.02 -3.67 -23.42
C THR A 25 0.49 -3.04 -24.71
N ASP A 26 -0.37 -2.89 -25.70
CA ASP A 26 -0.06 -2.19 -26.95
C ASP A 26 -0.12 -0.68 -26.69
N SER A 27 0.89 0.05 -27.16
CA SER A 27 1.01 1.51 -26.94
C SER A 27 0.33 2.34 -28.02
N ASP A 28 -0.14 1.69 -29.10
CA ASP A 28 -0.76 2.40 -30.19
C ASP A 28 -2.23 2.72 -29.85
N ASP A 29 -2.60 3.99 -30.00
CA ASP A 29 -3.96 4.48 -29.81
C ASP A 29 -4.53 4.28 -28.38
N VAL A 30 -3.77 4.73 -27.37
CA VAL A 30 -4.20 4.71 -25.97
C VAL A 30 -4.34 6.12 -25.41
N ASP A 31 -5.36 6.33 -24.55
CA ASP A 31 -5.62 7.63 -23.90
C ASP A 31 -4.59 7.95 -22.80
N LEU A 32 -4.04 6.92 -22.14
CA LEU A 32 -3.11 7.08 -21.02
C LEU A 32 -2.14 5.90 -20.92
N THR A 33 -0.85 6.21 -20.82
CA THR A 33 0.20 5.23 -20.57
C THR A 33 0.63 5.24 -19.12
N ILE A 34 0.62 4.07 -18.45
CA ILE A 34 1.02 3.91 -17.04
C ILE A 34 2.27 3.05 -16.96
N GLY A 35 3.36 3.61 -16.41
CA GLY A 35 4.60 2.92 -16.11
C GLY A 35 4.67 2.50 -14.64
N ILE A 36 4.93 1.21 -14.35
CA ILE A 36 5.07 0.67 -12.99
C ILE A 36 6.50 0.21 -12.80
N ALA A 37 7.21 0.86 -11.86
CA ALA A 37 8.64 0.64 -11.62
C ALA A 37 9.46 0.64 -12.93
N SER A 38 9.12 1.53 -13.86
CA SER A 38 9.76 1.71 -15.16
C SER A 38 10.26 3.14 -15.31
N GLN A 39 11.37 3.29 -16.03
CA GLN A 39 11.91 4.60 -16.42
C GLN A 39 11.57 4.95 -17.88
N GLU A 40 10.81 4.11 -18.54
CA GLU A 40 10.33 4.37 -19.90
C GLU A 40 9.39 5.57 -19.91
N LYS A 41 9.30 6.21 -21.08
CA LYS A 41 8.40 7.35 -21.26
C LYS A 41 6.95 6.90 -21.11
N CYS A 42 6.21 7.54 -20.20
CA CYS A 42 4.80 7.30 -19.98
C CYS A 42 4.13 8.57 -19.42
N ASP A 43 2.81 8.62 -19.45
CA ASP A 43 2.07 9.76 -18.91
C ASP A 43 2.08 9.77 -17.38
N LEU A 44 1.87 8.60 -16.78
CA LEU A 44 1.90 8.38 -15.33
C LEU A 44 2.95 7.34 -14.98
N ALA A 45 3.97 7.75 -14.21
CA ALA A 45 4.95 6.84 -13.62
C ALA A 45 4.63 6.56 -12.15
N ILE A 46 4.53 5.28 -11.81
CA ILE A 46 4.37 4.78 -10.44
C ILE A 46 5.72 4.18 -10.03
N LEU A 47 6.41 4.84 -9.12
CA LEU A 47 7.80 4.52 -8.78
C LEU A 47 7.94 4.17 -7.30
N PRO A 48 8.77 3.18 -6.93
CA PRO A 48 9.14 2.97 -5.54
C PRO A 48 10.02 4.12 -5.04
N GLU A 49 10.02 4.34 -3.74
CA GLU A 49 10.87 5.35 -3.11
C GLU A 49 12.36 5.12 -3.49
N GLY A 50 13.04 6.21 -3.83
CA GLY A 50 14.43 6.18 -4.32
C GLY A 50 14.59 5.99 -5.84
N MET A 51 13.53 5.64 -6.57
CA MET A 51 13.55 5.62 -8.03
C MET A 51 13.09 6.96 -8.59
N HIS A 52 13.72 7.41 -9.68
CA HIS A 52 13.41 8.68 -10.35
C HIS A 52 13.09 8.43 -11.81
N SER A 53 12.20 9.24 -12.38
CA SER A 53 11.95 9.36 -13.81
C SER A 53 11.86 10.85 -14.17
N GLU A 54 12.36 11.19 -15.34
CA GLU A 54 12.21 12.53 -15.92
C GLU A 54 11.33 12.51 -17.20
N ASN A 55 10.87 11.31 -17.56
CA ASN A 55 10.20 11.06 -18.83
C ASN A 55 8.66 10.89 -18.67
N SER A 56 8.10 11.40 -17.57
CA SER A 56 6.68 11.24 -17.29
C SER A 56 6.05 12.54 -16.84
N ASN A 57 4.80 12.77 -17.24
CA ASN A 57 4.08 13.99 -16.91
C ASN A 57 3.69 14.01 -15.42
N LEU A 58 3.19 12.88 -14.93
CA LEU A 58 2.85 12.68 -13.53
C LEU A 58 3.70 11.56 -12.94
N ILE A 59 4.28 11.82 -11.76
CA ILE A 59 5.07 10.85 -11.01
C ILE A 59 4.42 10.65 -9.64
N ILE A 60 4.02 9.40 -9.34
CA ILE A 60 3.55 9.01 -8.02
C ILE A 60 4.62 8.12 -7.38
N THR A 61 5.27 8.63 -6.34
CA THR A 61 6.25 7.87 -5.55
C THR A 61 5.54 7.13 -4.43
N LEU A 62 5.66 5.81 -4.42
CA LEU A 62 5.06 4.93 -3.41
C LEU A 62 6.09 4.48 -2.38
N SER A 63 5.69 4.45 -1.12
CA SER A 63 6.44 3.81 -0.05
C SER A 63 5.50 3.02 0.89
N ASP A 64 6.05 2.02 1.56
CA ASP A 64 5.37 1.22 2.57
C ASP A 64 4.03 0.58 2.10
N VAL A 65 3.97 0.15 0.82
CA VAL A 65 2.76 -0.47 0.27
C VAL A 65 2.68 -1.95 0.63
N ILE A 66 1.63 -2.34 1.31
CA ILE A 66 1.37 -3.74 1.66
C ILE A 66 0.67 -4.44 0.50
N ILE A 67 1.38 -5.43 -0.05
CA ILE A 67 0.89 -6.30 -1.11
C ILE A 67 0.98 -7.74 -0.60
N PRO A 68 -0.13 -8.40 -0.25
CA PRO A 68 -0.10 -9.70 0.43
C PRO A 68 0.72 -10.78 -0.31
N ASN A 69 0.50 -10.92 -1.62
CA ASN A 69 1.21 -11.89 -2.47
C ASN A 69 2.27 -11.22 -3.36
N GLY A 70 2.71 -10.02 -3.01
CA GLY A 70 3.58 -9.21 -3.84
C GLY A 70 5.07 -9.38 -3.53
N GLY A 71 5.90 -8.98 -4.49
CA GLY A 71 7.34 -8.86 -4.30
C GLY A 71 7.72 -7.68 -3.38
N ASN A 72 9.00 -7.61 -3.03
CA ASN A 72 9.55 -6.69 -2.02
C ASN A 72 9.83 -5.27 -2.53
N ASN A 73 9.37 -4.89 -3.71
CA ASN A 73 9.81 -3.66 -4.39
C ASN A 73 9.19 -2.36 -3.84
N TRP A 74 8.20 -2.46 -2.94
CA TRP A 74 7.37 -1.34 -2.48
C TRP A 74 7.52 -1.06 -0.98
N GLY A 75 8.65 -1.45 -0.39
CA GLY A 75 8.92 -1.25 1.03
C GLY A 75 8.30 -2.30 1.97
N ASN A 76 7.54 -3.27 1.43
CA ASN A 76 6.81 -4.27 2.23
C ASN A 76 7.65 -5.49 2.67
N GLY A 77 8.90 -5.61 2.23
CA GLY A 77 9.76 -6.77 2.54
C GLY A 77 9.96 -7.00 4.03
N ILE A 78 10.11 -5.93 4.80
CA ILE A 78 10.30 -6.00 6.24
C ILE A 78 9.09 -6.60 6.97
N ILE A 79 7.87 -6.21 6.58
CA ILE A 79 6.65 -6.71 7.24
C ILE A 79 6.40 -8.18 6.92
N ILE A 80 6.74 -8.60 5.70
CA ILE A 80 6.68 -10.00 5.28
C ILE A 80 7.69 -10.85 6.07
N ASP A 81 8.91 -10.33 6.27
CA ASP A 81 9.93 -10.99 7.09
C ASP A 81 9.48 -11.13 8.55
N TRP A 82 8.90 -10.08 9.14
CA TRP A 82 8.35 -10.14 10.49
C TRP A 82 7.25 -11.21 10.62
N VAL A 83 6.32 -11.28 9.67
CA VAL A 83 5.28 -12.32 9.69
C VAL A 83 5.89 -13.71 9.61
N ARG A 84 6.87 -13.94 8.73
CA ARG A 84 7.56 -15.23 8.61
C ARG A 84 8.28 -15.62 9.89
N LYS A 85 8.98 -14.68 10.54
CA LYS A 85 9.68 -14.93 11.81
C LYS A 85 8.70 -15.27 12.92
N VAL A 86 7.61 -14.51 13.07
CA VAL A 86 6.58 -14.80 14.07
C VAL A 86 5.95 -16.17 13.85
N LYS A 87 5.64 -16.54 12.59
CA LYS A 87 5.11 -17.89 12.28
C LYS A 87 6.06 -19.02 12.68
N ARG A 88 7.38 -18.79 12.69
CA ARG A 88 8.39 -19.74 13.16
C ARG A 88 8.67 -19.68 14.66
N GLY A 89 7.95 -18.84 15.41
CA GLY A 89 8.18 -18.62 16.85
C GLY A 89 9.42 -17.78 17.16
N GLU A 90 9.99 -17.10 16.17
CA GLU A 90 11.14 -16.22 16.32
C GLU A 90 10.68 -14.81 16.73
N SER A 91 11.57 -14.05 17.37
CA SER A 91 11.32 -12.63 17.66
C SER A 91 11.96 -11.76 16.58
N PRO A 92 11.17 -11.05 15.76
CA PRO A 92 11.72 -10.15 14.77
C PRO A 92 12.46 -8.98 15.43
N GLU A 93 13.56 -8.57 14.82
CA GLU A 93 14.21 -7.30 15.14
C GLU A 93 13.50 -6.15 14.44
N HIS A 94 13.47 -4.99 15.08
CA HIS A 94 12.94 -3.76 14.51
C HIS A 94 13.86 -2.59 14.78
N GLY A 95 13.95 -1.66 13.82
CA GLY A 95 14.59 -0.37 14.01
C GLY A 95 13.65 0.63 14.71
N SER A 96 14.16 1.83 14.93
CA SER A 96 13.39 2.98 15.44
C SER A 96 12.64 3.74 14.35
N GLU A 97 12.69 3.28 13.11
CA GLU A 97 12.05 3.95 11.98
C GLU A 97 10.53 3.88 12.09
N ILE A 98 9.90 5.02 11.82
CA ILE A 98 8.45 5.11 11.68
C ILE A 98 8.09 4.80 10.23
N ARG A 99 7.17 3.87 10.02
CA ARG A 99 6.68 3.48 8.70
C ARG A 99 5.23 3.90 8.50
N TYR A 100 4.86 4.22 7.26
CA TYR A 100 3.54 4.72 6.89
C TYR A 100 2.83 3.71 5.97
N TRP A 101 2.43 2.59 6.54
CA TRP A 101 1.85 1.47 5.82
C TRP A 101 0.51 1.79 5.15
N VAL A 102 0.36 1.39 3.90
CA VAL A 102 -0.88 1.50 3.12
C VAL A 102 -1.17 0.19 2.40
N ASN A 103 -2.44 -0.19 2.31
CA ASN A 103 -2.84 -1.37 1.53
C ASN A 103 -2.83 -1.06 0.02
N VAL A 104 -2.43 -2.05 -0.77
CA VAL A 104 -2.41 -1.94 -2.24
C VAL A 104 -3.76 -1.59 -2.85
N ARG A 105 -4.88 -1.93 -2.20
CA ARG A 105 -6.23 -1.58 -2.65
C ARG A 105 -6.48 -0.08 -2.59
N ASP A 106 -6.11 0.57 -1.48
CA ASP A 106 -6.22 2.03 -1.35
C ASP A 106 -5.35 2.75 -2.40
N VAL A 107 -4.14 2.23 -2.64
CA VAL A 107 -3.24 2.73 -3.68
C VAL A 107 -3.87 2.59 -5.06
N ALA A 108 -4.40 1.41 -5.39
CA ALA A 108 -5.04 1.16 -6.68
C ALA A 108 -6.29 2.01 -6.90
N ASP A 109 -7.09 2.23 -5.84
CA ASP A 109 -8.26 3.10 -5.89
C ASP A 109 -7.87 4.55 -6.19
N ALA A 110 -6.88 5.09 -5.50
CA ALA A 110 -6.41 6.46 -5.70
C ALA A 110 -5.81 6.66 -7.11
N ILE A 111 -4.97 5.73 -7.56
CA ILE A 111 -4.36 5.80 -8.89
C ILE A 111 -5.44 5.71 -9.98
N ALA A 112 -6.42 4.80 -9.84
CA ALA A 112 -7.51 4.69 -10.79
C ALA A 112 -8.36 5.96 -10.83
N THR A 113 -8.65 6.58 -9.69
CA THR A 113 -9.39 7.85 -9.62
C THR A 113 -8.68 8.95 -10.41
N ILE A 114 -7.36 9.12 -10.20
CA ILE A 114 -6.55 10.09 -10.94
C ILE A 114 -6.50 9.75 -12.44
N SER A 115 -6.27 8.49 -12.78
CA SER A 115 -6.13 8.02 -14.16
C SER A 115 -7.40 8.21 -14.99
N MET A 116 -8.58 8.07 -14.36
CA MET A 116 -9.88 8.22 -14.99
C MET A 116 -10.40 9.66 -14.98
N SER A 117 -9.66 10.59 -14.37
CA SER A 117 -10.03 12.01 -14.33
C SER A 117 -10.00 12.61 -15.73
N LYS A 118 -10.96 13.52 -15.97
CA LYS A 118 -11.00 14.37 -17.17
C LYS A 118 -10.18 15.66 -17.02
N GLU A 119 -9.78 15.98 -15.78
CA GLU A 119 -9.01 17.17 -15.46
C GLU A 119 -7.52 16.98 -15.80
N GLU A 120 -7.03 17.69 -16.80
CA GLU A 120 -5.63 17.58 -17.24
C GLU A 120 -4.62 18.01 -16.16
N LEU A 121 -4.98 18.98 -15.31
CA LEU A 121 -4.11 19.49 -14.26
C LEU A 121 -3.71 18.42 -13.23
N VAL A 122 -4.57 17.43 -12.96
CA VAL A 122 -4.25 16.35 -12.02
C VAL A 122 -3.30 15.31 -12.60
N LYS A 123 -3.04 15.36 -13.91
CA LYS A 123 -2.15 14.45 -14.64
C LYS A 123 -0.72 14.97 -14.76
N THR A 124 -0.34 15.97 -13.97
CA THR A 124 1.01 16.56 -14.01
C THR A 124 1.59 16.71 -12.61
N GLY A 125 2.94 16.65 -12.52
CA GLY A 125 3.67 16.92 -11.30
C GLY A 125 4.18 15.69 -10.56
N LYS A 126 4.52 15.87 -9.28
CA LYS A 126 5.08 14.82 -8.43
C LYS A 126 4.26 14.71 -7.14
N MET A 127 3.89 13.48 -6.78
CA MET A 127 3.09 13.20 -5.59
C MET A 127 3.74 12.06 -4.80
N LYS A 128 3.63 12.11 -3.47
CA LYS A 128 3.99 10.98 -2.59
C LYS A 128 2.73 10.29 -2.11
N MET A 129 2.75 8.94 -2.09
CA MET A 129 1.63 8.15 -1.62
C MET A 129 2.13 7.05 -0.68
N CYS A 130 1.67 7.08 0.55
CA CYS A 130 1.84 6.07 1.59
C CYS A 130 0.71 6.21 2.61
N GLY A 131 0.73 5.44 3.69
CA GLY A 131 -0.28 5.57 4.76
C GLY A 131 -0.19 6.91 5.48
N ARG A 132 -1.29 7.34 6.08
CA ARG A 132 -1.36 8.61 6.82
C ARG A 132 -0.87 8.50 8.26
N ARG A 133 -0.87 7.29 8.84
CA ARG A 133 -0.45 7.06 10.22
C ARG A 133 0.94 6.47 10.26
N GLY A 134 1.77 7.02 11.13
CA GLY A 134 3.08 6.46 11.45
C GLY A 134 2.95 5.26 12.41
N TRP A 135 3.76 4.24 12.19
CA TRP A 135 3.78 3.01 12.96
C TRP A 135 5.20 2.66 13.39
N GLU A 136 5.41 2.47 14.68
CA GLU A 136 6.65 1.89 15.19
C GLU A 136 6.66 0.37 14.98
N GLY A 137 7.80 -0.18 14.56
CA GLY A 137 7.95 -1.61 14.28
C GLY A 137 7.56 -2.52 15.45
N LYS A 138 7.89 -2.13 16.68
CA LYS A 138 7.54 -2.92 17.88
C LYS A 138 6.04 -3.21 18.00
N TYR A 139 5.19 -2.19 17.78
CA TYR A 139 3.73 -2.35 17.89
C TYR A 139 3.16 -3.17 16.74
N VAL A 140 3.74 -3.04 15.54
CA VAL A 140 3.33 -3.85 14.40
C VAL A 140 3.65 -5.32 14.64
N ILE A 141 4.83 -5.63 15.21
CA ILE A 141 5.24 -6.99 15.55
C ILE A 141 4.33 -7.58 16.64
N GLU A 142 3.97 -6.81 17.66
CA GLU A 142 3.02 -7.24 18.70
C GLU A 142 1.64 -7.57 18.09
N GLU A 143 1.16 -6.75 17.16
CA GLU A 143 -0.09 -7.04 16.45
C GLU A 143 0.01 -8.28 15.57
N ILE A 144 1.12 -8.50 14.86
CA ILE A 144 1.36 -9.71 14.07
C ILE A 144 1.29 -10.95 14.98
N LYS A 145 1.96 -10.93 16.16
CA LYS A 145 1.91 -12.04 17.13
C LYS A 145 0.48 -12.32 17.57
N LEU A 146 -0.27 -11.29 17.97
CA LEU A 146 -1.66 -11.43 18.40
C LEU A 146 -2.54 -12.01 17.28
N LEU A 147 -2.38 -11.54 16.05
CA LEU A 147 -3.15 -12.00 14.91
C LEU A 147 -2.78 -13.45 14.53
N TRP A 148 -1.49 -13.79 14.60
CA TRP A 148 -1.03 -15.15 14.36
C TRP A 148 -1.59 -16.15 15.38
N ASP A 149 -1.57 -15.81 16.68
CA ASP A 149 -2.15 -16.64 17.72
C ASP A 149 -3.65 -16.86 17.50
N ARG A 150 -4.38 -15.80 17.14
CA ARG A 150 -5.81 -15.90 16.82
C ARG A 150 -6.08 -16.77 15.58
N TYR A 151 -5.28 -16.60 14.55
CA TYR A 151 -5.38 -17.39 13.32
C TYR A 151 -5.11 -18.87 13.61
N THR A 152 -4.06 -19.18 14.35
CA THR A 152 -3.71 -20.56 14.74
C THR A 152 -4.78 -21.19 15.62
N ASN A 153 -5.31 -20.46 16.61
CA ASN A 153 -6.41 -20.93 17.44
C ASN A 153 -7.70 -21.18 16.63
N ALA A 154 -7.97 -20.37 15.61
CA ALA A 154 -9.11 -20.59 14.73
C ALA A 154 -8.97 -21.88 13.93
N ILE A 155 -7.80 -22.13 13.34
CA ILE A 155 -7.53 -23.34 12.56
C ILE A 155 -7.59 -24.60 13.46
N ASN A 156 -7.03 -24.53 14.65
CA ASN A 156 -6.94 -25.67 15.57
C ASN A 156 -8.20 -25.85 16.44
N HIS A 157 -9.22 -25.01 16.26
CA HIS A 157 -10.44 -24.98 17.10
C HIS A 157 -10.13 -24.90 18.61
N SER A 158 -9.05 -24.17 18.98
CA SER A 158 -8.51 -24.06 20.34
C SER A 158 -8.80 -22.73 21.02
N HIS A 159 -9.83 -22.00 20.58
CA HIS A 159 -10.22 -20.74 21.21
C HIS A 159 -10.72 -20.97 22.64
N THR A 160 -10.22 -20.17 23.57
CA THR A 160 -10.71 -20.06 24.95
C THR A 160 -11.39 -18.70 25.15
N LYS A 161 -12.10 -18.52 26.29
CA LYS A 161 -12.67 -17.21 26.63
C LYS A 161 -11.58 -16.13 26.73
N GLU A 162 -10.41 -16.48 27.24
CA GLU A 162 -9.24 -15.60 27.39
C GLU A 162 -8.68 -15.22 26.03
N SER A 163 -8.55 -16.17 25.09
CA SER A 163 -8.06 -15.91 23.73
C SER A 163 -9.02 -15.03 22.91
N LEU A 164 -10.29 -15.02 23.25
CA LEU A 164 -11.33 -14.20 22.63
C LEU A 164 -11.63 -12.92 23.41
N SER A 165 -11.05 -12.75 24.62
CA SER A 165 -11.27 -11.54 25.41
C SER A 165 -10.78 -10.32 24.64
N ASN A 166 -11.45 -9.18 24.86
CA ASN A 166 -11.12 -7.89 24.23
C ASN A 166 -9.79 -7.35 24.77
N ILE A 167 -8.68 -7.97 24.36
CA ILE A 167 -7.37 -7.36 24.55
C ILE A 167 -7.33 -6.19 23.57
N PRO A 168 -7.16 -4.94 24.03
CA PRO A 168 -7.02 -3.80 23.15
C PRO A 168 -5.89 -4.07 22.17
N SER A 169 -6.11 -3.77 20.89
CA SER A 169 -5.04 -3.86 19.90
C SER A 169 -3.86 -2.98 20.36
N PRO A 170 -2.64 -3.52 20.46
CA PRO A 170 -1.46 -2.74 20.81
C PRO A 170 -1.10 -1.72 19.72
N VAL A 171 -1.62 -1.93 18.52
CA VAL A 171 -1.29 -1.10 17.36
C VAL A 171 -2.06 0.21 17.45
N ARG A 172 -1.39 1.22 17.97
CA ARG A 172 -1.84 2.61 17.92
C ARG A 172 -0.89 3.37 17.03
N GLY A 173 -1.44 4.08 16.04
CA GLY A 173 -0.65 5.03 15.26
C GLY A 173 -0.04 6.07 16.22
N ILE A 174 1.17 6.49 15.93
CA ILE A 174 1.77 7.60 16.65
C ILE A 174 0.96 8.85 16.28
N ASP A 175 0.33 9.47 17.27
CA ASP A 175 -0.13 10.84 17.11
C ASP A 175 1.12 11.69 16.93
N SER A 176 1.33 12.18 15.72
CA SER A 176 2.52 12.92 15.29
C SER A 176 2.62 14.31 15.93
N GLY A 177 2.50 14.36 17.25
CA GLY A 177 2.64 15.58 18.05
C GLY A 177 4.05 16.18 18.05
N GLY A 178 4.83 16.03 16.99
CA GLY A 178 6.17 16.61 16.91
C GLY A 178 7.02 16.22 15.71
N THR A 179 6.70 15.19 14.97
CA THR A 179 7.40 14.85 13.72
C THR A 179 6.49 15.15 12.52
N SER A 180 6.96 15.99 11.62
CA SER A 180 6.26 16.25 10.35
C SER A 180 6.11 14.92 9.60
N GLY A 181 4.89 14.42 9.50
CA GLY A 181 4.56 13.26 8.66
C GLY A 181 4.76 13.56 7.17
N PRO A 182 4.55 12.56 6.30
CA PRO A 182 4.63 12.77 4.85
C PRO A 182 3.65 13.84 4.38
N ASP A 183 4.11 14.69 3.45
CA ASP A 183 3.24 15.68 2.81
C ASP A 183 2.38 15.02 1.74
N PHE A 184 1.07 15.10 1.91
CA PHE A 184 0.08 14.57 0.97
C PHE A 184 -0.72 15.65 0.25
N GLN A 185 -0.37 16.93 0.39
CA GLN A 185 -1.19 18.03 -0.10
C GLN A 185 -1.48 17.90 -1.59
N SER A 186 -0.44 17.66 -2.40
CA SER A 186 -0.58 17.50 -3.85
C SER A 186 -1.48 16.29 -4.22
N LEU A 187 -1.28 15.16 -3.56
CA LEU A 187 -2.11 13.96 -3.77
C LEU A 187 -3.56 14.18 -3.34
N HIS A 188 -3.76 14.81 -2.19
CA HIS A 188 -5.09 15.08 -1.64
C HIS A 188 -5.91 15.98 -2.56
N HIS A 189 -5.30 17.07 -3.05
CA HIS A 189 -5.97 17.98 -4.00
C HIS A 189 -6.25 17.29 -5.33
N ALA A 190 -5.28 16.56 -5.90
CA ALA A 190 -5.48 15.83 -7.15
C ALA A 190 -6.67 14.85 -7.08
N LEU A 191 -6.85 14.17 -5.94
CA LEU A 191 -7.97 13.26 -5.75
C LEU A 191 -9.31 14.00 -5.62
N ILE A 192 -9.36 15.16 -4.94
CA ILE A 192 -10.56 16.00 -4.87
C ILE A 192 -10.91 16.53 -6.28
N ASP A 193 -9.94 17.05 -7.00
CA ASP A 193 -10.13 17.60 -8.35
C ASP A 193 -10.56 16.50 -9.34
N SER A 194 -10.18 15.24 -9.06
CA SER A 194 -10.65 14.07 -9.81
C SER A 194 -12.04 13.57 -9.41
N GLY A 195 -12.75 14.28 -8.51
CA GLY A 195 -14.08 13.92 -8.04
C GLY A 195 -14.13 12.94 -6.87
N GLY A 196 -12.98 12.65 -6.24
CA GLY A 196 -12.88 11.82 -5.03
C GLY A 196 -12.92 12.63 -3.73
N GLU A 197 -12.74 11.95 -2.60
CA GLU A 197 -12.77 12.54 -1.25
C GLU A 197 -11.37 12.99 -0.75
N GLY A 198 -10.35 13.02 -1.63
CA GLY A 198 -8.98 13.26 -1.26
C GLY A 198 -8.27 12.00 -0.76
N TRP A 199 -7.00 12.14 -0.29
CA TRP A 199 -6.23 11.00 0.19
C TRP A 199 -6.72 10.53 1.55
N HIS A 200 -7.43 9.41 1.56
CA HIS A 200 -8.04 8.83 2.76
C HIS A 200 -8.03 7.30 2.69
N PRO A 201 -6.86 6.63 2.94
CA PRO A 201 -6.80 5.18 2.90
C PRO A 201 -7.76 4.57 3.92
N LEU A 202 -8.58 3.62 3.47
CA LEU A 202 -9.68 3.03 4.23
C LEU A 202 -9.36 1.65 4.80
N VAL A 203 -8.41 0.92 4.19
CA VAL A 203 -8.07 -0.43 4.64
C VAL A 203 -7.20 -0.37 5.90
N PRO A 204 -7.70 -0.87 7.06
CA PRO A 204 -6.93 -0.86 8.28
C PRO A 204 -5.65 -1.70 8.16
N LEU A 205 -4.56 -1.26 8.82
CA LEU A 205 -3.30 -2.03 8.88
C LEU A 205 -3.54 -3.48 9.34
N ARG A 206 -4.40 -3.67 10.33
CA ARG A 206 -4.77 -4.99 10.85
C ARG A 206 -5.32 -5.94 9.78
N THR A 207 -6.18 -5.43 8.90
CA THR A 207 -6.71 -6.20 7.75
C THR A 207 -5.58 -6.60 6.81
N SER A 208 -4.69 -5.68 6.50
CA SER A 208 -3.52 -5.93 5.65
C SER A 208 -2.58 -6.98 6.25
N LEU A 209 -2.35 -6.95 7.57
CA LEU A 209 -1.56 -7.95 8.28
C LEU A 209 -2.20 -9.34 8.22
N MET A 210 -3.53 -9.42 8.41
CA MET A 210 -4.26 -10.69 8.30
C MET A 210 -4.17 -11.28 6.89
N GLU A 211 -4.22 -10.45 5.86
CA GLU A 211 -4.06 -10.88 4.46
C GLU A 211 -2.65 -11.46 4.22
N ILE A 212 -1.60 -10.85 4.77
CA ILE A 212 -0.24 -11.40 4.69
C ILE A 212 -0.16 -12.72 5.45
N ILE A 213 -0.67 -12.78 6.69
CA ILE A 213 -0.65 -14.00 7.52
C ILE A 213 -1.34 -15.16 6.80
N ALA A 214 -2.48 -14.91 6.17
CA ALA A 214 -3.24 -15.92 5.45
C ALA A 214 -2.61 -16.32 4.10
N SER A 215 -1.83 -15.45 3.47
CA SER A 215 -1.22 -15.70 2.16
C SER A 215 0.16 -16.38 2.23
N LEU A 216 0.84 -16.30 3.36
CA LEU A 216 2.14 -16.93 3.58
C LEU A 216 1.92 -18.32 4.20
N GLU A 217 1.93 -19.35 3.39
CA GLU A 217 1.99 -20.76 3.82
C GLU A 217 3.37 -21.16 4.34
#